data_e4c5ca162b662c0a49cb5b489724b8ce
#
_entry.id   e4c5ca162b662c0a49cb5b489724b8ce
#
_cell.length_a   1.000
_cell.length_b   1.000
_cell.length_c   1.000
_cell.angle_alpha   90.00
_cell.angle_beta   90.00
_cell.angle_gamma   90.00
#
_symmetry.space_group_name_H-M   'P 1'
#
loop_
_entity.id
_entity.type
_entity.pdbx_description
1 polymer ?
#
loop_
_entity_poly.entity_id
_entity_poly.type
_entity_poly.pdbx_seq_one_letter_code
_entity_poly.pdbx_strand_id
1 'polypeptide(L)'
;MPAPRGSQIRVQADVRFLSLEPLIGPAGTLDLRNIHWVIVGGESGPRARPMDPEWVRDIRAQCRKANVPFFFKQWGGVHKSWNGRKLDGQTWDEMPVITSARGCVKRNAA
;
A
#
# COMPACT_ATOMS: atom_id res chain seq x y z
N MET A 1 4.31 14.80 21.27
CA MET A 1 4.02 14.67 21.28
C MET A 1 3.47 14.71 21.39
N PRO A 2 3.56 14.57 21.39
CA PRO A 2 3.02 14.41 21.48
C PRO A 2 2.13 14.31 21.80
N ALA A 3 1.84 14.03 21.88
CA ALA A 3 1.17 13.64 22.17
C ALA A 3 0.52 13.57 22.43
N PRO A 4 0.43 13.50 22.62
CA PRO A 4 -0.20 13.06 22.84
C PRO A 4 -0.94 12.84 22.95
N ARG A 5 -0.90 12.52 23.09
CA ARG A 5 -1.39 12.13 23.06
C ARG A 5 -2.29 11.96 23.24
N GLY A 6 -2.46 11.94 23.48
CA GLY A 6 -3.12 11.48 23.42
C GLY A 6 -3.90 11.77 23.18
N SER A 7 -3.85 11.89 23.02
CA SER A 7 -4.42 11.86 22.55
C SER A 7 -4.95 11.88 21.97
N GLN A 8 -4.78 11.78 21.91
CA GLN A 8 -5.03 11.55 21.14
C GLN A 8 -5.78 11.33 20.69
N ILE A 9 -6.08 11.14 20.98
CA ILE A 9 -6.52 10.86 20.39
C ILE A 9 -7.03 11.05 19.61
N ARG A 10 -7.13 11.23 19.32
CA ARG A 10 -7.41 11.43 18.51
C ARG A 10 -7.36 11.17 17.58
N VAL A 11 -7.22 10.89 17.40
CA VAL A 11 -7.06 10.73 16.47
C VAL A 11 -7.52 10.31 15.60
N GLN A 12 -7.67 10.32 15.68
CA GLN A 12 -8.27 10.11 15.00
C GLN A 12 -8.43 9.64 13.85
N ALA A 13 -8.73 9.52 13.34
CA ALA A 13 -9.14 9.04 12.06
C ALA A 13 -8.14 9.25 10.96
N ASP A 14 -6.98 9.67 11.30
CA ASP A 14 -5.95 9.92 10.31
C ASP A 14 -5.36 8.61 9.83
N VAL A 15 -5.50 8.37 8.53
CA VAL A 15 -4.88 7.21 7.90
C VAL A 15 -3.57 7.66 7.29
N ARG A 16 -2.49 7.07 7.75
CA ARG A 16 -1.17 7.32 7.19
C ARG A 16 -0.87 6.26 6.16
N PHE A 17 -0.71 6.68 4.94
CA PHE A 17 -0.43 5.73 3.88
C PHE A 17 0.91 6.01 3.24
N LEU A 18 1.51 4.95 2.71
CA LEU A 18 2.74 5.01 1.95
C LEU A 18 2.42 4.65 0.52
N SER A 19 2.69 5.56 -0.41
CA SER A 19 2.45 5.32 -1.81
C SER A 19 3.77 5.13 -2.54
N LEU A 20 3.94 3.97 -3.14
CA LEU A 20 5.12 3.64 -3.94
C LEU A 20 4.70 3.59 -5.39
N GLU A 21 4.47 4.76 -5.95
CA GLU A 21 3.96 4.89 -7.30
C GLU A 21 4.60 6.11 -7.98
N PRO A 22 5.35 5.90 -9.06
CA PRO A 22 5.64 4.62 -9.67
C PRO A 22 6.76 3.87 -8.93
N LEU A 23 6.63 2.56 -8.86
CA LEU A 23 7.69 1.72 -8.31
C LEU A 23 8.67 1.38 -9.42
N ILE A 24 9.87 1.94 -9.33
CA ILE A 24 10.84 1.85 -10.41
C ILE A 24 12.14 1.16 -10.00
N GLY A 25 12.12 0.54 -8.82
CA GLY A 25 13.25 -0.22 -8.31
C GLY A 25 12.84 -0.92 -7.03
N PRO A 26 13.71 -1.75 -6.47
CA PRO A 26 13.42 -2.39 -5.20
C PRO A 26 13.31 -1.34 -4.10
N ALA A 27 12.31 -1.52 -3.24
CA ALA A 27 12.04 -0.56 -2.17
C ALA A 27 12.95 -0.76 -0.96
N GLY A 28 13.57 -1.92 -0.85
CA GLY A 28 14.35 -2.24 0.32
C GLY A 28 13.46 -2.50 1.53
N THR A 29 14.04 -2.39 2.70
CA THR A 29 13.29 -2.60 3.94
C THR A 29 12.50 -1.34 4.27
N LEU A 30 11.20 -1.50 4.41
CA LEU A 30 10.30 -0.39 4.72
C LEU A 30 10.07 -0.30 6.22
N ASP A 31 10.01 0.91 6.72
CA ASP A 31 9.59 1.16 8.09
C ASP A 31 8.08 1.40 8.07
N LEU A 32 7.34 0.37 8.45
CA LEU A 32 5.88 0.42 8.40
C LEU A 32 5.24 0.77 9.75
N ARG A 33 6.03 1.19 10.71
CA ARG A 33 5.49 1.64 11.98
C ARG A 33 4.62 2.87 11.74
N ASN A 34 3.42 2.84 12.31
CA ASN A 34 2.45 3.91 12.17
C ASN A 34 1.98 4.13 10.73
N ILE A 35 2.20 3.16 9.86
CA ILE A 35 1.66 3.17 8.50
C ILE A 35 0.43 2.27 8.50
N HIS A 36 -0.66 2.80 7.98
CA HIS A 36 -1.95 2.11 8.00
C HIS A 36 -2.31 1.50 6.65
N TRP A 37 -1.60 1.87 5.60
CA TRP A 37 -1.95 1.44 4.27
C TRP A 37 -0.75 1.61 3.35
N VAL A 38 -0.50 0.63 2.50
CA VAL A 38 0.57 0.71 1.50
C VAL A 38 -0.05 0.52 0.12
N ILE A 39 0.24 1.45 -0.77
CA ILE A 39 -0.28 1.45 -2.13
C ILE A 39 0.90 1.36 -3.09
N VAL A 40 0.82 0.43 -4.03
CA VAL A 40 1.88 0.22 -5.01
C VAL A 40 1.30 0.27 -6.41
N GLY A 41 2.02 0.91 -7.31
CA GLY A 41 1.62 0.97 -8.70
C GLY A 41 2.81 1.17 -9.61
N GLY A 42 2.69 0.69 -10.84
CA GLY A 42 3.71 0.87 -11.85
C GLY A 42 3.50 2.16 -12.63
N GLU A 43 4.54 2.57 -13.31
CA GLU A 43 4.51 3.75 -14.17
C GLU A 43 3.72 3.45 -15.43
N SER A 44 2.96 4.43 -15.91
CA SER A 44 2.18 4.28 -17.15
C SER A 44 2.59 5.34 -18.16
N GLY A 45 2.33 5.05 -19.44
CA GLY A 45 2.56 6.00 -20.50
C GLY A 45 3.72 5.61 -21.41
N PRO A 46 4.03 6.47 -22.41
CA PRO A 46 4.98 6.11 -23.46
C PRO A 46 6.40 5.79 -22.98
N ARG A 47 6.78 6.29 -21.83
CA ARG A 47 8.12 6.05 -21.27
C ARG A 47 8.08 5.25 -20.00
N ALA A 48 7.05 4.43 -19.84
CA ALA A 48 6.90 3.64 -18.64
C ALA A 48 8.05 2.66 -18.49
N ARG A 49 8.65 2.67 -17.31
CA ARG A 49 9.72 1.72 -16.96
C ARG A 49 9.09 0.45 -16.41
N PRO A 50 9.65 -0.70 -16.74
CA PRO A 50 9.09 -1.96 -16.26
C PRO A 50 9.22 -2.09 -14.75
N MET A 51 8.29 -2.83 -14.17
CA MET A 51 8.28 -3.09 -12.74
C MET A 51 8.46 -4.60 -12.54
N ASP A 52 9.48 -4.94 -11.77
CA ASP A 52 9.78 -6.34 -11.50
C ASP A 52 8.77 -6.88 -10.49
N PRO A 53 8.13 -8.02 -10.78
CA PRO A 53 7.20 -8.63 -9.82
C PRO A 53 7.81 -8.90 -8.46
N GLU A 54 9.10 -9.18 -8.39
CA GLU A 54 9.74 -9.47 -7.10
C GLU A 54 9.79 -8.23 -6.21
N TRP A 55 9.87 -7.05 -6.80
CA TRP A 55 9.81 -5.82 -6.00
C TRP A 55 8.45 -5.70 -5.31
N VAL A 56 7.40 -6.05 -6.05
CA VAL A 56 6.04 -5.96 -5.53
C VAL A 56 5.80 -7.03 -4.48
N ARG A 57 6.26 -8.25 -4.76
CA ARG A 57 6.11 -9.36 -3.81
C ARG A 57 6.82 -9.09 -2.50
N ASP A 58 8.00 -8.46 -2.58
CA ASP A 58 8.75 -8.11 -1.38
C ASP A 58 7.98 -7.12 -0.52
N ILE A 59 7.40 -6.09 -1.15
CA ILE A 59 6.60 -5.10 -0.43
C ILE A 59 5.37 -5.77 0.20
N ARG A 60 4.71 -6.64 -0.55
CA ARG A 60 3.55 -7.37 -0.03
C ARG A 60 3.93 -8.22 1.18
N ALA A 61 5.07 -8.89 1.10
CA ALA A 61 5.52 -9.71 2.21
C ALA A 61 5.79 -8.87 3.46
N GLN A 62 6.38 -7.70 3.30
CA GLN A 62 6.62 -6.80 4.42
C GLN A 62 5.30 -6.30 5.03
N CYS A 63 4.33 -5.96 4.17
CA CYS A 63 3.02 -5.53 4.64
C CYS A 63 2.32 -6.63 5.41
N ARG A 64 2.40 -7.86 4.90
CA ARG A 64 1.79 -9.01 5.57
C ARG A 64 2.42 -9.24 6.93
N LYS A 65 3.73 -9.16 7.02
CA LYS A 65 4.43 -9.34 8.28
C LYS A 65 4.08 -8.27 9.29
N ALA A 66 3.93 -7.04 8.82
CA ALA A 66 3.57 -5.90 9.67
C ALA A 66 2.07 -5.77 9.88
N ASN A 67 1.28 -6.62 9.24
CA ASN A 67 -0.17 -6.57 9.31
C ASN A 67 -0.74 -5.24 8.81
N VAL A 68 -0.19 -4.76 7.68
CA VAL A 68 -0.62 -3.52 7.05
C VAL A 68 -1.35 -3.85 5.76
N PRO A 69 -2.53 -3.28 5.52
CA PRO A 69 -3.26 -3.48 4.27
C PRO A 69 -2.42 -3.10 3.06
N PHE A 70 -2.49 -3.92 2.03
CA PHE A 70 -1.70 -3.77 0.83
C PHE A 70 -2.62 -3.62 -0.38
N PHE A 71 -2.45 -2.54 -1.13
CA PHE A 71 -3.23 -2.25 -2.31
C PHE A 71 -2.30 -2.18 -3.52
N PHE A 72 -2.55 -3.01 -4.51
CA PHE A 72 -1.78 -3.00 -5.74
C PHE A 72 -2.66 -2.45 -6.86
N LYS A 73 -2.32 -1.26 -7.35
CA LYS A 73 -3.14 -0.57 -8.34
C LYS A 73 -3.05 -1.20 -9.71
N GLN A 74 -1.85 -1.31 -10.25
CA GLN A 74 -1.67 -1.85 -11.59
C GLN A 74 -0.18 -2.02 -11.88
N TRP A 75 0.10 -2.87 -12.87
CA TRP A 75 1.46 -3.03 -13.35
C TRP A 75 1.94 -1.80 -14.13
N GLY A 76 1.02 -1.12 -14.82
CA GLY A 76 1.38 -0.01 -15.65
C GLY A 76 1.90 -0.45 -17.01
N GLY A 77 2.85 0.31 -17.52
CA GLY A 77 3.40 0.05 -18.85
C GLY A 77 2.92 1.04 -19.89
N VAL A 78 3.41 0.90 -21.10
CA VAL A 78 3.05 1.79 -22.20
C VAL A 78 1.54 1.75 -22.46
N HIS A 79 0.98 0.55 -22.41
CA HIS A 79 -0.47 0.34 -22.52
C HIS A 79 -0.92 -0.31 -21.21
N LYS A 80 -1.23 0.50 -20.22
CA LYS A 80 -1.44 -0.02 -18.87
C LYS A 80 -2.57 -1.03 -18.77
N SER A 81 -3.58 -0.91 -19.64
CA SER A 81 -4.69 -1.86 -19.61
C SER A 81 -4.28 -3.27 -20.02
N TRP A 82 -3.17 -3.43 -20.72
CA TRP A 82 -2.71 -4.73 -21.17
C TRP A 82 -2.10 -5.56 -20.05
N ASN A 83 -1.48 -4.89 -19.10
CA ASN A 83 -0.77 -5.59 -18.02
C ASN A 83 -1.65 -5.86 -16.81
N GLY A 84 -2.76 -5.13 -16.68
CA GLY A 84 -3.71 -5.38 -15.63
C GLY A 84 -3.21 -5.06 -14.24
N ARG A 85 -3.79 -5.73 -13.27
CA ARG A 85 -3.48 -5.45 -11.88
C ARG A 85 -3.42 -6.71 -11.00
N LYS A 86 -3.21 -7.87 -11.59
CA LYS A 86 -3.11 -9.09 -10.81
C LYS A 86 -1.68 -9.39 -10.42
N LEU A 87 -1.48 -9.71 -9.17
CA LEU A 87 -0.22 -10.20 -8.66
C LEU A 87 -0.44 -11.62 -8.14
N ASP A 88 0.34 -12.55 -8.69
CA ASP A 88 0.21 -13.97 -8.34
C ASP A 88 -1.23 -14.48 -8.54
N GLY A 89 -1.86 -14.03 -9.62
CA GLY A 89 -3.16 -14.52 -10.02
C GLY A 89 -4.35 -13.88 -9.33
N GLN A 90 -4.14 -12.88 -8.48
CA GLN A 90 -5.27 -12.26 -7.81
C GLN A 90 -5.05 -10.76 -7.64
N THR A 91 -6.14 -10.05 -7.41
CA THR A 91 -6.10 -8.63 -7.13
C THR A 91 -5.84 -8.42 -5.64
N TRP A 92 -5.20 -7.30 -5.33
CA TRP A 92 -4.86 -6.95 -3.96
C TRP A 92 -5.44 -5.57 -3.68
N ASP A 93 -6.62 -5.56 -3.07
CA ASP A 93 -7.39 -4.35 -2.81
C ASP A 93 -7.60 -4.09 -1.32
N GLU A 94 -6.68 -4.52 -0.50
CA GLU A 94 -6.83 -4.33 0.93
C GLU A 94 -6.84 -2.85 1.27
N MET A 95 -7.73 -2.48 2.15
CA MET A 95 -7.90 -1.10 2.56
C MET A 95 -8.11 -1.05 4.06
N PRO A 96 -7.65 0.01 4.71
CA PRO A 96 -7.97 0.17 6.12
C PRO A 96 -9.46 0.45 6.28
N VAL A 97 -10.05 -0.15 7.31
CA VAL A 97 -11.42 0.12 7.66
C VAL A 97 -11.39 0.96 8.94
N ILE A 98 -11.88 2.18 8.85
CA ILE A 98 -11.88 3.09 9.98
C ILE A 98 -13.24 3.01 10.64
N THR A 99 -13.22 2.59 11.90
CA THR A 99 -14.43 2.54 12.71
C THR A 99 -14.57 3.88 13.42
N SER A 100 -15.51 4.69 12.97
CA SER A 100 -15.64 6.06 13.44
C SER A 100 -15.79 6.15 14.97
N ALA A 101 -16.51 5.24 15.54
CA ALA A 101 -16.76 5.29 16.98
C ALA A 101 -15.49 5.14 17.80
N ARG A 102 -14.47 4.52 17.27
CA ARG A 102 -13.25 4.22 18.03
C ARG A 102 -11.99 4.63 17.33
N GLY A 103 -12.11 5.16 16.13
CA GLY A 103 -10.93 5.43 15.33
C GLY A 103 -10.10 4.20 15.03
N CYS A 104 -10.67 3.04 15.15
CA CYS A 104 -9.97 1.78 14.95
C CYS A 104 -9.81 1.47 13.47
N VAL A 105 -8.62 1.07 13.08
CA VAL A 105 -8.34 0.72 11.69
C VAL A 105 -8.24 -0.78 11.59
N LYS A 106 -9.00 -1.36 10.68
CA LYS A 106 -8.96 -2.79 10.42
C LYS A 106 -8.54 -3.04 8.98
N ARG A 107 -7.96 -4.20 8.79
CA ARG A 107 -7.63 -4.65 7.46
C ARG A 107 -8.89 -5.21 6.81
N ASN A 108 -9.12 -4.77 5.60
CA ASN A 108 -10.23 -5.27 4.81
C ASN A 108 -9.75 -6.51 4.04
N ALA A 109 -10.17 -7.66 4.48
CA ALA A 109 -9.79 -8.90 3.83
C ALA A 109 -10.56 -9.06 2.52
N ALA A 110 -9.85 -9.26 1.45
CA ALA A 110 -10.46 -9.43 0.15
C ALA A 110 -10.97 -10.85 -0.01
#